data_b0f8adcfcbdd7fe652954327d7c3033c
#
_entry.id   b0f8adcfcbdd7fe652954327d7c3033c
#
_cell.length_a   1.000
_cell.length_b   1.000
_cell.length_c   1.000
_cell.angle_alpha   90.00
_cell.angle_beta   90.00
_cell.angle_gamma   90.00
#
_symmetry.space_group_name_H-M   'P 1'
#
loop_
_entity.id
_entity.type
_entity.pdbx_description
1 polymer ?
#
loop_
_entity_poly.entity_id
_entity_poly.type
_entity_poly.pdbx_seq_one_letter_code
_entity_poly.pdbx_strand_id
1 'polypeptide(L)'
;ADFNSFLIPFACVAVDMVSGKDYVFHKGSLPLAMRASMAIPAVFTPVRLDSMVLVDGGLNNNYPVDVALAMGADIVIGVDLATSDLRSYDRLHSPGDIATQIIALHGYDKYERNRDRTDLLFRPDMEPYRSSSFAPAALDTMLHRGEADARRHWNEIMALKRRIGLSDTDTFSIQSRRLAHRPVLPADTFYVRHIRFDGADPRDLNWLHRICALKENSHITLKELRKSMSILVGTNAYAYVNYKLTGESQQDLVLTLQPKSESSVNLGIRFDSEEIIGVLVNATYHKGKRNHSRFAFTGRVGSKISSAMLDYSIERSPLRNFNLSYKFSYNNLDIYEKGDKRFNTTYTHHLAEFAYSDMNWLSFKVKAGLRYEYFNYNSFLYTGSDELYTVKPEGFFSYFASAHLETLDRRYFPNRGVSLEADYSLYTDNFVKYNGRSPFSAIGLKFMTVCPISSRLSLLPAFYGRVLIGGNTAFPFLNAIGGETFGRYLSQQLPFAGINHVEILDNSVVVARLQLRQRIAGNNYITLTGNYGIHNNDFFHLLEGKSLWGGSLGYAYNSIAGPLSATFGMSNRNSHLQFYMNLGFMF
;
A
#
# COMPACT_ATOMS: atom_id res chain seq x y z
N ALA A 1 -30.00 -1.11 -13.29
CA ALA A 1 -30.42 -1.85 -14.49
C ALA A 1 -31.07 -3.17 -14.08
N ASP A 2 -32.01 -3.67 -14.86
CA ASP A 2 -32.48 -5.05 -14.80
C ASP A 2 -31.61 -5.88 -15.75
N PHE A 3 -30.93 -6.89 -15.21
CA PHE A 3 -29.98 -7.69 -15.99
C PHE A 3 -30.69 -8.69 -16.91
N ASN A 4 -31.96 -9.00 -16.65
CA ASN A 4 -32.78 -9.81 -17.54
C ASN A 4 -33.11 -9.08 -18.85
N SER A 5 -33.07 -7.74 -18.86
CA SER A 5 -33.31 -6.91 -20.04
C SER A 5 -32.05 -6.73 -20.90
N PHE A 6 -30.92 -7.30 -20.56
CA PHE A 6 -29.74 -7.25 -21.39
C PHE A 6 -29.90 -8.07 -22.65
N LEU A 7 -29.10 -7.79 -23.69
CA LEU A 7 -29.08 -8.55 -24.95
C LEU A 7 -28.97 -10.06 -24.69
N ILE A 8 -28.17 -10.44 -23.73
CA ILE A 8 -28.08 -11.77 -23.13
C ILE A 8 -28.42 -11.59 -21.66
N PRO A 9 -29.52 -12.17 -21.16
CA PRO A 9 -29.87 -12.11 -19.75
C PRO A 9 -28.69 -12.55 -18.88
N PHE A 10 -28.46 -11.84 -17.80
CA PHE A 10 -27.28 -12.03 -16.97
C PHE A 10 -27.66 -12.15 -15.50
N ALA A 11 -27.00 -13.07 -14.79
CA ALA A 11 -26.99 -13.10 -13.33
C ALA A 11 -25.59 -13.41 -12.83
N CYS A 12 -25.26 -12.97 -11.62
CA CYS A 12 -24.06 -13.41 -10.92
C CYS A 12 -24.37 -13.68 -9.45
N VAL A 13 -23.60 -14.59 -8.86
CA VAL A 13 -23.83 -15.10 -7.50
C VAL A 13 -22.81 -14.51 -6.54
N ALA A 14 -23.28 -14.12 -5.36
CA ALA A 14 -22.47 -13.80 -4.19
C ALA A 14 -23.00 -14.59 -3.00
N VAL A 15 -22.24 -14.68 -1.91
CA VAL A 15 -22.68 -15.28 -0.65
C VAL A 15 -22.82 -14.19 0.40
N ASP A 16 -23.95 -14.16 1.09
CA ASP A 16 -24.12 -13.30 2.25
C ASP A 16 -23.57 -13.98 3.50
N MET A 17 -22.51 -13.42 4.06
CA MET A 17 -21.85 -13.93 5.27
C MET A 17 -22.69 -13.82 6.54
N VAL A 18 -23.77 -13.02 6.52
CA VAL A 18 -24.67 -12.87 7.67
C VAL A 18 -25.66 -14.02 7.73
N SER A 19 -26.25 -14.39 6.58
CA SER A 19 -27.26 -15.46 6.48
C SER A 19 -26.67 -16.81 6.04
N GLY A 20 -25.45 -16.84 5.49
CA GLY A 20 -24.84 -18.02 4.87
C GLY A 20 -25.49 -18.44 3.56
N LYS A 21 -26.38 -17.63 2.97
CA LYS A 21 -27.13 -17.95 1.76
C LYS A 21 -26.56 -17.30 0.52
N ASP A 22 -26.81 -17.91 -0.63
CA ASP A 22 -26.53 -17.31 -1.92
C ASP A 22 -27.40 -16.08 -2.15
N TYR A 23 -26.79 -15.05 -2.67
CA TYR A 23 -27.46 -13.85 -3.17
C TYR A 23 -27.23 -13.73 -4.68
N VAL A 24 -28.29 -13.91 -5.46
CA VAL A 24 -28.23 -13.85 -6.91
C VAL A 24 -28.62 -12.46 -7.39
N PHE A 25 -27.71 -11.80 -8.07
CA PHE A 25 -27.95 -10.50 -8.65
C PHE A 25 -28.62 -10.64 -10.02
N HIS A 26 -29.87 -10.17 -10.12
CA HIS A 26 -30.62 -10.02 -11.37
C HIS A 26 -30.86 -8.56 -11.74
N LYS A 27 -30.57 -7.62 -10.85
CA LYS A 27 -30.80 -6.18 -11.04
C LYS A 27 -29.87 -5.34 -10.16
N GLY A 28 -29.82 -4.03 -10.46
CA GLY A 28 -29.08 -3.05 -9.68
C GLY A 28 -27.88 -2.49 -10.44
N SER A 29 -26.80 -2.25 -9.73
CA SER A 29 -25.54 -1.79 -10.31
C SER A 29 -24.70 -3.00 -10.75
N LEU A 30 -24.52 -3.17 -12.06
CA LEU A 30 -23.72 -4.28 -12.60
C LEU A 30 -22.27 -4.29 -12.06
N PRO A 31 -21.55 -3.16 -11.99
CA PRO A 31 -20.20 -3.15 -11.40
C PRO A 31 -20.19 -3.58 -9.92
N LEU A 32 -21.23 -3.24 -9.16
CA LEU A 32 -21.35 -3.67 -7.77
C LEU A 32 -21.61 -5.17 -7.67
N ALA A 33 -22.51 -5.70 -8.49
CA ALA A 33 -22.82 -7.12 -8.55
C ALA A 33 -21.58 -7.95 -8.92
N MET A 34 -20.85 -7.55 -9.97
CA MET A 34 -19.58 -8.17 -10.36
C MET A 34 -18.54 -8.09 -9.24
N ARG A 35 -18.42 -6.92 -8.59
CA ARG A 35 -17.49 -6.73 -7.47
C ARG A 35 -17.83 -7.62 -6.27
N ALA A 36 -19.10 -7.83 -5.98
CA ALA A 36 -19.55 -8.73 -4.92
C ALA A 36 -19.24 -10.19 -5.26
N SER A 37 -19.56 -10.60 -6.49
CA SER A 37 -19.36 -11.97 -6.97
C SER A 37 -17.89 -12.40 -7.06
N MET A 38 -16.95 -11.46 -7.11
CA MET A 38 -15.51 -11.71 -7.14
C MET A 38 -14.78 -11.33 -5.84
N ALA A 39 -15.52 -11.07 -4.75
CA ALA A 39 -14.95 -10.66 -3.47
C ALA A 39 -14.41 -11.85 -2.68
N ILE A 40 -13.33 -12.48 -3.18
CA ILE A 40 -12.68 -13.65 -2.54
C ILE A 40 -12.31 -13.30 -1.09
N PRO A 41 -12.78 -14.07 -0.09
CA PRO A 41 -12.42 -13.84 1.31
C PRO A 41 -10.91 -13.82 1.54
N ALA A 42 -10.46 -12.95 2.42
CA ALA A 42 -9.05 -12.68 2.74
C ALA A 42 -8.21 -12.05 1.61
N VAL A 43 -8.71 -12.02 0.36
CA VAL A 43 -8.04 -11.37 -0.78
C VAL A 43 -8.64 -9.99 -1.06
N PHE A 44 -9.96 -9.89 -1.07
CA PHE A 44 -10.68 -8.66 -1.34
C PHE A 44 -11.61 -8.28 -0.18
N THR A 45 -11.80 -6.98 0.01
CA THR A 45 -12.78 -6.47 0.98
C THR A 45 -14.19 -6.89 0.58
N PRO A 46 -14.99 -7.48 1.50
CA PRO A 46 -16.39 -7.81 1.25
C PRO A 46 -17.21 -6.60 0.83
N VAL A 47 -18.25 -6.82 0.04
CA VAL A 47 -19.19 -5.78 -0.37
C VAL A 47 -20.35 -5.72 0.65
N ARG A 48 -20.57 -4.54 1.23
CA ARG A 48 -21.73 -4.31 2.11
C ARG A 48 -22.87 -3.73 1.30
N LEU A 49 -24.00 -4.39 1.34
CA LEU A 49 -25.22 -3.97 0.65
C LEU A 49 -26.40 -4.15 1.64
N ASP A 50 -27.04 -3.05 1.99
CA ASP A 50 -28.08 -3.01 3.03
C ASP A 50 -27.59 -3.67 4.34
N SER A 51 -28.23 -4.74 4.80
CA SER A 51 -27.84 -5.51 5.99
C SER A 51 -26.93 -6.72 5.68
N MET A 52 -26.53 -6.91 4.43
CA MET A 52 -25.74 -8.06 3.97
C MET A 52 -24.25 -7.74 3.90
N VAL A 53 -23.44 -8.77 4.07
CA VAL A 53 -21.98 -8.75 3.85
C VAL A 53 -21.66 -9.77 2.78
N LEU A 54 -21.52 -9.30 1.54
CA LEU A 54 -21.40 -10.16 0.36
C LEU A 54 -19.93 -10.45 0.05
N VAL A 55 -19.66 -11.72 -0.20
CA VAL A 55 -18.39 -12.27 -0.66
C VAL A 55 -18.57 -13.08 -1.92
N ASP A 56 -17.48 -13.59 -2.49
CA ASP A 56 -17.46 -14.40 -3.70
C ASP A 56 -18.45 -15.56 -3.64
N GLY A 57 -19.25 -15.72 -4.70
CA GLY A 57 -20.25 -16.76 -4.83
C GLY A 57 -19.67 -18.18 -4.86
N GLY A 58 -18.41 -18.30 -5.26
CA GLY A 58 -17.70 -19.58 -5.31
C GLY A 58 -17.53 -20.25 -3.96
N LEU A 59 -17.80 -19.55 -2.85
CA LEU A 59 -17.85 -20.15 -1.51
C LEU A 59 -18.96 -21.21 -1.37
N ASN A 60 -20.14 -20.99 -1.98
CA ASN A 60 -21.31 -21.88 -1.91
C ASN A 60 -21.70 -22.45 -3.27
N ASN A 61 -21.53 -21.67 -4.35
CA ASN A 61 -22.07 -22.00 -5.66
C ASN A 61 -21.13 -21.51 -6.78
N ASN A 62 -20.01 -22.22 -6.91
CA ASN A 62 -18.99 -21.88 -7.90
C ASN A 62 -19.34 -22.30 -9.33
N TYR A 63 -20.39 -23.10 -9.49
CA TYR A 63 -20.87 -23.59 -10.78
C TYR A 63 -22.41 -23.51 -10.82
N PRO A 64 -23.00 -22.30 -11.05
CA PRO A 64 -24.38 -21.96 -10.74
C PRO A 64 -25.38 -22.38 -11.85
N VAL A 65 -25.43 -23.67 -12.19
CA VAL A 65 -26.40 -24.23 -13.14
C VAL A 65 -27.84 -24.10 -12.65
N ASP A 66 -28.06 -24.28 -11.34
CA ASP A 66 -29.35 -24.06 -10.69
C ASP A 66 -29.91 -22.66 -10.93
N VAL A 67 -29.05 -21.64 -10.98
CA VAL A 67 -29.45 -20.25 -11.29
C VAL A 67 -29.84 -20.11 -12.77
N ALA A 68 -29.08 -20.70 -13.69
CA ALA A 68 -29.40 -20.67 -15.12
C ALA A 68 -30.76 -21.34 -15.41
N LEU A 69 -31.03 -22.48 -14.81
CA LEU A 69 -32.31 -23.17 -14.91
C LEU A 69 -33.45 -22.37 -14.29
N ALA A 70 -33.21 -21.70 -13.15
CA ALA A 70 -34.21 -20.82 -12.54
C ALA A 70 -34.50 -19.57 -13.41
N MET A 71 -33.57 -19.16 -14.26
CA MET A 71 -33.77 -18.11 -15.26
C MET A 71 -34.53 -18.60 -16.51
N GLY A 72 -34.91 -19.86 -16.57
CA GLY A 72 -35.69 -20.45 -17.68
C GLY A 72 -34.85 -21.06 -18.79
N ALA A 73 -33.62 -21.47 -18.51
CA ALA A 73 -32.82 -22.20 -19.48
C ALA A 73 -33.32 -23.63 -19.65
N ASP A 74 -33.64 -24.03 -20.87
CA ASP A 74 -34.03 -25.39 -21.25
C ASP A 74 -32.79 -26.28 -21.49
N ILE A 75 -31.67 -25.67 -21.83
CA ILE A 75 -30.41 -26.33 -22.12
C ILE A 75 -29.29 -25.53 -21.44
N VAL A 76 -28.43 -26.26 -20.75
CA VAL A 76 -27.30 -25.65 -20.04
C VAL A 76 -25.97 -26.11 -20.63
N ILE A 77 -25.21 -25.14 -21.09
CA ILE A 77 -23.80 -25.32 -21.47
C ILE A 77 -22.96 -24.78 -20.32
N GLY A 78 -22.16 -25.63 -19.71
CA GLY A 78 -21.30 -25.27 -18.58
C GLY A 78 -19.82 -25.25 -18.93
N VAL A 79 -19.10 -24.30 -18.33
CA VAL A 79 -17.64 -24.26 -18.38
C VAL A 79 -17.11 -24.41 -16.96
N ASP A 80 -16.49 -25.54 -16.67
CA ASP A 80 -15.92 -25.84 -15.38
C ASP A 80 -14.39 -25.72 -15.43
N LEU A 81 -13.83 -24.85 -14.61
CA LEU A 81 -12.38 -24.62 -14.51
C LEU A 81 -11.71 -25.52 -13.46
N ALA A 82 -12.39 -26.56 -13.00
CA ALA A 82 -11.91 -27.53 -12.01
C ALA A 82 -11.50 -26.93 -10.66
N THR A 83 -12.00 -25.75 -10.33
CA THR A 83 -11.67 -25.05 -9.06
C THR A 83 -12.44 -25.59 -7.86
N SER A 84 -13.51 -26.36 -8.11
CA SER A 84 -14.35 -26.97 -7.08
C SER A 84 -13.99 -28.45 -6.79
N ASP A 85 -13.00 -29.00 -7.49
CA ASP A 85 -12.54 -30.36 -7.24
C ASP A 85 -11.88 -30.48 -5.87
N LEU A 86 -12.21 -31.57 -5.17
CA LEU A 86 -11.53 -31.91 -3.93
C LEU A 86 -10.09 -32.36 -4.21
N ARG A 87 -9.17 -31.89 -3.41
CA ARG A 87 -7.76 -32.26 -3.51
C ARG A 87 -7.53 -33.66 -2.96
N SER A 88 -6.67 -34.41 -3.61
CA SER A 88 -6.21 -35.73 -3.14
C SER A 88 -5.32 -35.58 -1.89
N TYR A 89 -5.17 -36.69 -1.16
CA TYR A 89 -4.31 -36.78 0.02
C TYR A 89 -2.92 -36.17 -0.19
N ASP A 90 -2.31 -36.44 -1.36
CA ASP A 90 -0.96 -35.98 -1.72
C ASP A 90 -0.86 -34.48 -2.00
N ARG A 91 -1.94 -33.72 -1.90
CA ARG A 91 -2.00 -32.26 -2.11
C ARG A 91 -2.43 -31.49 -0.87
N LEU A 92 -2.55 -32.14 0.30
CA LEU A 92 -3.01 -31.56 1.55
C LEU A 92 -1.87 -31.49 2.59
N HIS A 93 -0.83 -30.73 2.29
CA HIS A 93 0.39 -30.65 3.13
C HIS A 93 0.50 -29.40 3.98
N SER A 94 -0.19 -28.32 3.62
CA SER A 94 -0.07 -27.04 4.32
C SER A 94 -1.40 -26.60 4.94
N PRO A 95 -1.36 -25.73 5.99
CA PRO A 95 -2.58 -25.09 6.50
C PRO A 95 -3.39 -24.36 5.42
N GLY A 96 -2.73 -23.81 4.41
CA GLY A 96 -3.38 -23.16 3.26
C GLY A 96 -4.11 -24.14 2.36
N ASP A 97 -3.57 -25.34 2.16
CA ASP A 97 -4.24 -26.41 1.41
C ASP A 97 -5.48 -26.90 2.13
N ILE A 98 -5.38 -27.09 3.45
CA ILE A 98 -6.49 -27.50 4.30
C ILE A 98 -7.60 -26.43 4.29
N ALA A 99 -7.26 -25.15 4.42
CA ALA A 99 -8.23 -24.06 4.35
C ALA A 99 -8.95 -24.02 2.99
N THR A 100 -8.21 -24.22 1.89
CA THR A 100 -8.80 -24.30 0.54
C THR A 100 -9.73 -25.50 0.41
N GLN A 101 -9.36 -26.66 0.96
CA GLN A 101 -10.17 -27.85 0.97
C GLN A 101 -11.48 -27.68 1.76
N ILE A 102 -11.42 -27.01 2.92
CA ILE A 102 -12.62 -26.70 3.71
C ILE A 102 -13.60 -25.85 2.90
N ILE A 103 -13.07 -24.84 2.18
CA ILE A 103 -13.88 -23.98 1.31
C ILE A 103 -14.50 -24.82 0.18
N ALA A 104 -13.74 -25.68 -0.47
CA ALA A 104 -14.24 -26.54 -1.54
C ALA A 104 -15.31 -27.52 -1.03
N LEU A 105 -15.12 -28.13 0.13
CA LEU A 105 -16.09 -29.03 0.76
C LEU A 105 -17.44 -28.36 1.05
N HIS A 106 -17.45 -27.08 1.40
CA HIS A 106 -18.67 -26.36 1.74
C HIS A 106 -19.68 -26.31 0.57
N GLY A 107 -19.22 -26.10 -0.66
CA GLY A 107 -20.07 -26.05 -1.85
C GLY A 107 -20.12 -27.35 -2.67
N TYR A 108 -19.43 -28.41 -2.25
CA TYR A 108 -19.18 -29.59 -3.08
C TYR A 108 -20.46 -30.33 -3.50
N ASP A 109 -21.38 -30.61 -2.58
CA ASP A 109 -22.64 -31.30 -2.91
C ASP A 109 -23.50 -30.52 -3.89
N LYS A 110 -23.47 -29.19 -3.82
CA LYS A 110 -24.18 -28.34 -4.75
C LYS A 110 -23.52 -28.33 -6.13
N TYR A 111 -22.19 -28.29 -6.16
CA TYR A 111 -21.42 -28.40 -7.37
C TYR A 111 -21.68 -29.71 -8.11
N GLU A 112 -21.65 -30.86 -7.43
CA GLU A 112 -21.94 -32.16 -8.03
C GLU A 112 -23.35 -32.18 -8.65
N ARG A 113 -24.39 -31.78 -7.89
CA ARG A 113 -25.76 -31.69 -8.40
C ARG A 113 -25.92 -30.79 -9.61
N ASN A 114 -25.21 -29.68 -9.64
CA ASN A 114 -25.22 -28.74 -10.76
C ASN A 114 -24.48 -29.29 -11.97
N ARG A 115 -23.38 -29.97 -11.78
CA ARG A 115 -22.63 -30.65 -12.85
C ARG A 115 -23.49 -31.72 -13.53
N ASP A 116 -24.20 -32.55 -12.77
CA ASP A 116 -25.05 -33.61 -13.29
C ASP A 116 -26.27 -33.09 -14.09
N ARG A 117 -26.62 -31.81 -13.92
CA ARG A 117 -27.70 -31.11 -14.65
C ARG A 117 -27.22 -30.34 -15.85
N THR A 118 -25.96 -30.45 -16.24
CA THR A 118 -25.34 -29.77 -17.38
C THR A 118 -25.50 -30.64 -18.63
N ASP A 119 -26.10 -30.09 -19.70
CA ASP A 119 -26.29 -30.80 -20.97
C ASP A 119 -24.96 -30.98 -21.73
N LEU A 120 -24.11 -29.95 -21.71
CA LEU A 120 -22.79 -29.96 -22.35
C LEU A 120 -21.76 -29.31 -21.44
N LEU A 121 -20.76 -30.08 -21.01
CA LEU A 121 -19.74 -29.66 -20.08
C LEU A 121 -18.38 -29.48 -20.80
N PHE A 122 -17.79 -28.28 -20.69
CA PHE A 122 -16.42 -28.01 -21.08
C PHE A 122 -15.55 -27.95 -19.83
N ARG A 123 -14.39 -28.63 -19.90
CA ARG A 123 -13.44 -28.67 -18.77
C ARG A 123 -12.01 -28.52 -19.27
N PRO A 124 -11.62 -27.31 -19.71
CA PRO A 124 -10.28 -27.06 -20.19
C PRO A 124 -9.27 -27.18 -19.07
N ASP A 125 -8.13 -27.84 -19.34
CA ASP A 125 -7.03 -27.94 -18.38
C ASP A 125 -6.35 -26.59 -18.21
N MET A 126 -6.44 -26.01 -17.03
CA MET A 126 -5.87 -24.70 -16.68
C MET A 126 -4.55 -24.80 -15.90
N GLU A 127 -4.04 -26.00 -15.54
CA GLU A 127 -2.75 -26.08 -14.84
C GLU A 127 -1.58 -25.60 -15.73
N PRO A 128 -0.62 -24.82 -15.22
CA PRO A 128 -0.45 -24.36 -13.82
C PRO A 128 -1.10 -22.99 -13.50
N TYR A 129 -1.99 -22.50 -14.35
CA TYR A 129 -2.59 -21.17 -14.20
C TYR A 129 -3.64 -21.13 -13.07
N ARG A 130 -3.77 -19.97 -12.46
CA ARG A 130 -4.71 -19.70 -11.38
C ARG A 130 -5.50 -18.42 -11.65
N SER A 131 -6.53 -18.14 -10.87
CA SER A 131 -7.35 -16.91 -10.94
C SER A 131 -6.54 -15.60 -10.83
N SER A 132 -5.28 -15.66 -10.37
CA SER A 132 -4.34 -14.54 -10.31
C SER A 132 -3.35 -14.46 -11.49
N SER A 133 -3.46 -15.32 -12.49
CA SER A 133 -2.54 -15.40 -13.63
C SER A 133 -2.93 -14.40 -14.73
N PHE A 134 -2.57 -13.12 -14.57
CA PHE A 134 -2.89 -12.03 -15.50
C PHE A 134 -1.75 -11.63 -16.46
N ALA A 135 -0.67 -12.42 -16.54
CA ALA A 135 0.38 -12.16 -17.52
C ALA A 135 -0.18 -12.36 -18.96
N PRO A 136 0.11 -11.47 -19.94
CA PRO A 136 -0.42 -11.60 -21.29
C PRO A 136 -0.24 -12.97 -21.92
N ALA A 137 0.95 -13.57 -21.80
CA ALA A 137 1.23 -14.90 -22.31
C ALA A 137 0.39 -16.01 -21.63
N ALA A 138 0.09 -15.86 -20.33
CA ALA A 138 -0.78 -16.79 -19.61
C ALA A 138 -2.23 -16.68 -20.08
N LEU A 139 -2.73 -15.46 -20.26
CA LEU A 139 -4.09 -15.20 -20.79
C LEU A 139 -4.24 -15.79 -22.19
N ASP A 140 -3.26 -15.57 -23.06
CA ASP A 140 -3.25 -16.12 -24.42
C ASP A 140 -3.29 -17.66 -24.40
N THR A 141 -2.46 -18.28 -23.57
CA THR A 141 -2.48 -19.74 -23.41
C THR A 141 -3.81 -20.27 -22.89
N MET A 142 -4.41 -19.61 -21.89
CA MET A 142 -5.71 -20.03 -21.34
C MET A 142 -6.84 -19.90 -22.39
N LEU A 143 -6.83 -18.85 -23.21
CA LEU A 143 -7.79 -18.69 -24.31
C LEU A 143 -7.66 -19.82 -25.33
N HIS A 144 -6.43 -20.15 -25.77
CA HIS A 144 -6.18 -21.24 -26.71
C HIS A 144 -6.61 -22.61 -26.13
N ARG A 145 -6.39 -22.85 -24.85
CA ARG A 145 -6.85 -24.08 -24.20
C ARG A 145 -8.36 -24.21 -24.17
N GLY A 146 -9.08 -23.10 -23.87
CA GLY A 146 -10.54 -23.08 -23.93
C GLY A 146 -11.06 -23.34 -25.34
N GLU A 147 -10.45 -22.73 -26.36
CA GLU A 147 -10.80 -22.99 -27.76
C GLU A 147 -10.53 -24.44 -28.16
N ALA A 148 -9.38 -25.00 -27.79
CA ALA A 148 -9.03 -26.37 -28.09
C ALA A 148 -10.00 -27.36 -27.44
N ASP A 149 -10.45 -27.08 -26.21
CA ASP A 149 -11.44 -27.90 -25.53
C ASP A 149 -12.81 -27.84 -26.23
N ALA A 150 -13.28 -26.66 -26.61
CA ALA A 150 -14.50 -26.49 -27.39
C ALA A 150 -14.44 -27.23 -28.75
N ARG A 151 -13.28 -27.22 -29.43
CA ARG A 151 -13.08 -27.96 -30.68
C ARG A 151 -13.10 -29.46 -30.49
N ARG A 152 -12.64 -29.98 -29.36
CA ARG A 152 -12.73 -31.42 -29.05
C ARG A 152 -14.19 -31.89 -28.91
N HIS A 153 -15.06 -31.05 -28.39
CA HIS A 153 -16.50 -31.32 -28.20
C HIS A 153 -17.36 -30.84 -29.40
N TRP A 154 -16.74 -30.62 -30.59
CA TRP A 154 -17.45 -30.06 -31.74
C TRP A 154 -18.68 -30.88 -32.17
N ASN A 155 -18.56 -32.22 -32.15
CA ASN A 155 -19.66 -33.11 -32.51
C ASN A 155 -20.86 -33.00 -31.54
N GLU A 156 -20.56 -32.82 -30.25
CA GLU A 156 -21.58 -32.64 -29.21
C GLU A 156 -22.24 -31.27 -29.35
N ILE A 157 -21.49 -30.21 -29.68
CA ILE A 157 -22.03 -28.87 -29.98
C ILE A 157 -22.98 -28.97 -31.19
N MET A 158 -22.58 -29.69 -32.23
CA MET A 158 -23.43 -29.84 -33.43
C MET A 158 -24.68 -30.70 -33.16
N ALA A 159 -24.57 -31.72 -32.31
CA ALA A 159 -25.73 -32.50 -31.86
C ALA A 159 -26.71 -31.63 -31.05
N LEU A 160 -26.20 -30.80 -30.17
CA LEU A 160 -26.99 -29.86 -29.39
C LEU A 160 -27.68 -28.81 -30.29
N LYS A 161 -26.94 -28.30 -31.29
CA LYS A 161 -27.48 -27.37 -32.30
C LYS A 161 -28.70 -27.96 -33.03
N ARG A 162 -28.64 -29.22 -33.45
CA ARG A 162 -29.75 -29.93 -34.08
C ARG A 162 -30.92 -30.15 -33.12
N ARG A 163 -30.64 -30.46 -31.85
CA ARG A 163 -31.66 -30.63 -30.81
C ARG A 163 -32.53 -29.39 -30.62
N ILE A 164 -31.96 -28.18 -30.80
CA ILE A 164 -32.71 -26.92 -30.72
C ILE A 164 -33.33 -26.50 -32.06
N GLY A 165 -33.35 -27.37 -33.08
CA GLY A 165 -33.97 -27.15 -34.36
C GLY A 165 -33.19 -26.27 -35.34
N LEU A 166 -31.89 -26.05 -35.10
CA LEU A 166 -31.03 -25.32 -36.03
C LEU A 166 -30.32 -26.28 -36.98
N SER A 167 -30.19 -25.90 -38.24
CA SER A 167 -29.42 -26.64 -39.23
C SER A 167 -27.91 -26.40 -39.08
N ASP A 168 -27.09 -27.29 -39.64
CA ASP A 168 -25.63 -27.16 -39.60
C ASP A 168 -25.12 -25.89 -40.30
N THR A 169 -25.89 -25.38 -41.26
CA THR A 169 -25.59 -24.19 -42.05
C THR A 169 -26.08 -22.88 -41.42
N ASP A 170 -26.96 -22.97 -40.42
CA ASP A 170 -27.44 -21.76 -39.73
C ASP A 170 -26.33 -21.04 -39.02
N THR A 171 -26.06 -19.80 -39.42
CA THR A 171 -25.10 -18.92 -38.79
C THR A 171 -25.83 -17.79 -38.06
N PHE A 172 -25.48 -17.57 -36.82
CA PHE A 172 -26.05 -16.51 -35.99
C PHE A 172 -25.06 -15.36 -35.86
N SER A 173 -25.42 -14.18 -36.41
CA SER A 173 -24.58 -13.00 -36.26
C SER A 173 -24.95 -12.22 -35.00
N ILE A 174 -24.10 -12.30 -33.98
CA ILE A 174 -24.20 -11.45 -32.77
C ILE A 174 -24.06 -9.96 -33.13
N GLN A 175 -23.38 -9.63 -34.23
CA GLN A 175 -23.20 -8.23 -34.66
C GLN A 175 -24.51 -7.53 -35.01
N SER A 176 -25.45 -8.20 -35.63
CA SER A 176 -26.75 -7.62 -35.97
C SER A 176 -27.60 -7.29 -34.74
N ARG A 177 -27.57 -8.13 -33.72
CA ARG A 177 -28.22 -7.84 -32.42
C ARG A 177 -27.51 -6.75 -31.63
N ARG A 178 -26.16 -6.71 -31.64
CA ARG A 178 -25.38 -5.63 -31.00
C ARG A 178 -25.69 -4.25 -31.57
N LEU A 179 -25.93 -4.15 -32.86
CA LEU A 179 -26.30 -2.88 -33.51
C LEU A 179 -27.73 -2.44 -33.16
N ALA A 180 -28.68 -3.39 -33.03
CA ALA A 180 -30.06 -3.10 -32.64
C ALA A 180 -30.23 -2.72 -31.16
N HIS A 181 -29.33 -3.19 -30.28
CA HIS A 181 -29.35 -2.95 -28.83
C HIS A 181 -28.13 -2.13 -28.38
N ARG A 182 -27.63 -1.23 -29.20
CA ARG A 182 -26.60 -0.30 -28.76
C ARG A 182 -27.16 0.46 -27.55
N PRO A 183 -26.63 0.24 -26.32
CA PRO A 183 -27.06 1.06 -25.20
C PRO A 183 -26.77 2.50 -25.58
N VAL A 184 -27.77 3.37 -25.47
CA VAL A 184 -27.54 4.81 -25.51
C VAL A 184 -26.56 5.06 -24.39
N LEU A 185 -25.29 5.31 -24.75
CA LEU A 185 -24.28 5.70 -23.74
C LEU A 185 -24.87 6.91 -23.01
N PRO A 186 -24.94 6.91 -21.69
CA PRO A 186 -25.41 8.08 -20.97
C PRO A 186 -24.63 9.28 -21.47
N ALA A 187 -25.34 10.38 -21.70
CA ALA A 187 -24.69 11.63 -22.10
C ALA A 187 -23.45 11.88 -21.26
N ASP A 188 -22.32 12.25 -21.88
CA ASP A 188 -21.08 12.53 -21.16
C ASP A 188 -21.26 13.63 -20.10
N THR A 189 -22.37 14.35 -20.15
CA THR A 189 -22.78 15.42 -19.24
C THR A 189 -24.21 15.19 -18.75
N PHE A 190 -24.44 15.43 -17.47
CA PHE A 190 -25.76 15.39 -16.85
C PHE A 190 -25.94 16.60 -15.94
N TYR A 191 -27.17 17.11 -15.84
CA TYR A 191 -27.50 18.23 -14.97
C TYR A 191 -27.70 17.74 -13.54
N VAL A 192 -26.95 18.31 -12.59
CA VAL A 192 -27.06 18.01 -11.16
C VAL A 192 -27.65 19.20 -10.44
N ARG A 193 -28.80 18.99 -9.78
CA ARG A 193 -29.48 19.99 -8.98
C ARG A 193 -28.84 20.11 -7.61
N HIS A 194 -28.78 19.02 -6.85
CA HIS A 194 -28.21 18.97 -5.52
C HIS A 194 -27.19 17.84 -5.39
N ILE A 195 -26.19 18.05 -4.51
CA ILE A 195 -25.17 17.06 -4.19
C ILE A 195 -25.33 16.69 -2.71
N ARG A 196 -25.64 15.42 -2.44
CA ARG A 196 -25.79 14.88 -1.11
C ARG A 196 -24.69 13.91 -0.80
N PHE A 197 -24.18 13.96 0.43
CA PHE A 197 -23.16 13.04 0.95
C PHE A 197 -23.80 12.16 2.03
N ASP A 198 -24.26 10.99 1.65
CA ASP A 198 -24.86 10.02 2.57
C ASP A 198 -23.74 9.24 3.28
N GLY A 199 -23.84 9.16 4.63
CA GLY A 199 -22.81 8.51 5.46
C GLY A 199 -21.66 9.42 5.89
N ALA A 200 -21.63 10.68 5.43
CA ALA A 200 -20.68 11.68 5.89
C ALA A 200 -21.07 12.27 7.26
N ASP A 201 -20.07 12.69 8.06
CA ASP A 201 -20.33 13.54 9.24
C ASP A 201 -20.80 14.94 8.76
N PRO A 202 -21.88 15.51 9.32
CA PRO A 202 -22.36 16.83 8.93
C PRO A 202 -21.30 17.95 8.98
N ARG A 203 -20.29 17.80 9.83
CA ARG A 203 -19.19 18.78 9.96
C ARG A 203 -18.21 18.72 8.79
N ASP A 204 -18.14 17.61 8.09
CA ASP A 204 -17.25 17.41 6.96
C ASP A 204 -17.87 17.86 5.63
N LEU A 205 -19.16 18.18 5.60
CA LEU A 205 -19.89 18.53 4.37
C LEU A 205 -19.23 19.69 3.61
N ASN A 206 -18.90 20.78 4.31
CA ASN A 206 -18.25 21.95 3.68
C ASN A 206 -16.87 21.59 3.09
N TRP A 207 -16.15 20.70 3.75
CA TRP A 207 -14.88 20.22 3.27
C TRP A 207 -15.06 19.27 2.08
N LEU A 208 -16.03 18.34 2.14
CA LEU A 208 -16.35 17.43 1.06
C LEU A 208 -16.76 18.18 -0.22
N HIS A 209 -17.66 19.16 -0.11
CA HIS A 209 -18.03 20.03 -1.24
C HIS A 209 -16.80 20.71 -1.87
N ARG A 210 -15.87 21.20 -1.03
CA ARG A 210 -14.65 21.86 -1.50
C ARG A 210 -13.71 20.93 -2.24
N ILE A 211 -13.43 19.73 -1.72
CA ILE A 211 -12.48 18.81 -2.34
C ILE A 211 -13.05 18.13 -3.57
N CYS A 212 -14.34 17.83 -3.59
CA CYS A 212 -14.99 17.26 -4.77
C CYS A 212 -15.01 18.25 -5.93
N ALA A 213 -15.01 19.56 -5.65
CA ALA A 213 -15.04 20.62 -6.66
C ALA A 213 -16.20 20.50 -7.66
N LEU A 214 -17.28 19.78 -7.28
CA LEU A 214 -18.51 19.67 -8.05
C LEU A 214 -19.46 20.82 -7.66
N LYS A 215 -20.15 21.37 -8.64
CA LYS A 215 -21.09 22.49 -8.43
C LYS A 215 -22.53 22.00 -8.55
N GLU A 216 -23.36 22.42 -7.61
CA GLU A 216 -24.82 22.25 -7.72
C GLU A 216 -25.41 23.17 -8.80
N ASN A 217 -26.58 22.82 -9.28
CA ASN A 217 -27.29 23.53 -10.36
C ASN A 217 -26.42 23.73 -11.60
N SER A 218 -25.64 22.70 -11.97
CA SER A 218 -24.73 22.75 -13.12
C SER A 218 -24.68 21.44 -13.88
N HIS A 219 -24.14 21.50 -15.10
CA HIS A 219 -23.81 20.32 -15.85
C HIS A 219 -22.46 19.77 -15.39
N ILE A 220 -22.43 18.49 -15.04
CA ILE A 220 -21.25 17.76 -14.60
C ILE A 220 -20.91 16.69 -15.62
N THR A 221 -19.64 16.60 -15.99
CA THR A 221 -19.15 15.53 -16.88
C THR A 221 -18.84 14.27 -16.09
N LEU A 222 -18.93 13.11 -16.73
CA LEU A 222 -18.47 11.85 -16.14
C LEU A 222 -16.99 11.90 -15.74
N LYS A 223 -16.17 12.67 -16.45
CA LYS A 223 -14.75 12.87 -16.13
C LYS A 223 -14.57 13.62 -14.81
N GLU A 224 -15.33 14.68 -14.58
CA GLU A 224 -15.32 15.44 -13.33
C GLU A 224 -15.81 14.59 -12.17
N LEU A 225 -16.91 13.85 -12.35
CA LEU A 225 -17.42 12.93 -11.33
C LEU A 225 -16.38 11.86 -10.97
N ARG A 226 -15.76 11.21 -11.95
CA ARG A 226 -14.69 10.22 -11.72
C ARG A 226 -13.50 10.82 -10.98
N LYS A 227 -13.10 12.05 -11.32
CA LYS A 227 -12.05 12.78 -10.62
C LYS A 227 -12.41 13.00 -9.16
N SER A 228 -13.63 13.46 -8.86
CA SER A 228 -14.12 13.67 -7.50
C SER A 228 -14.18 12.36 -6.71
N MET A 229 -14.65 11.28 -7.32
CA MET A 229 -14.63 9.95 -6.71
C MET A 229 -13.20 9.51 -6.37
N SER A 230 -12.25 9.71 -7.28
CA SER A 230 -10.84 9.37 -7.06
C SER A 230 -10.24 10.20 -5.93
N ILE A 231 -10.62 11.47 -5.81
CA ILE A 231 -10.20 12.34 -4.71
C ILE A 231 -10.73 11.80 -3.38
N LEU A 232 -12.03 11.47 -3.30
CA LEU A 232 -12.65 10.93 -2.08
C LEU A 232 -11.99 9.61 -1.64
N VAL A 233 -11.75 8.69 -2.56
CA VAL A 233 -11.01 7.44 -2.30
C VAL A 233 -9.57 7.76 -1.85
N GLY A 234 -8.93 8.72 -2.51
CA GLY A 234 -7.56 9.14 -2.21
C GLY A 234 -7.38 9.76 -0.81
N THR A 235 -8.44 10.26 -0.19
CA THR A 235 -8.38 10.73 1.20
C THR A 235 -8.09 9.62 2.20
N ASN A 236 -8.30 8.36 1.80
CA ASN A 236 -8.20 7.17 2.65
C ASN A 236 -9.10 7.21 3.91
N ALA A 237 -10.05 8.14 3.95
CA ALA A 237 -11.04 8.31 5.02
C ALA A 237 -12.22 7.35 4.86
N TYR A 238 -12.50 6.96 3.62
CA TYR A 238 -13.64 6.13 3.28
C TYR A 238 -13.18 4.80 2.71
N ALA A 239 -13.77 3.71 3.21
CA ALA A 239 -13.52 2.35 2.71
C ALA A 239 -14.26 2.11 1.40
N TYR A 240 -15.39 2.79 1.23
CA TYR A 240 -16.23 2.67 0.05
C TYR A 240 -16.83 4.02 -0.31
N VAL A 241 -16.76 4.36 -1.59
CA VAL A 241 -17.36 5.57 -2.16
C VAL A 241 -18.14 5.15 -3.39
N ASN A 242 -19.41 5.46 -3.42
CA ASN A 242 -20.29 5.18 -4.56
C ASN A 242 -21.13 6.42 -4.89
N TYR A 243 -21.74 6.45 -6.05
CA TYR A 243 -22.67 7.49 -6.44
C TYR A 243 -23.96 6.93 -7.02
N LYS A 244 -25.03 7.66 -6.85
CA LYS A 244 -26.33 7.39 -7.45
C LYS A 244 -26.93 8.70 -7.96
N LEU A 245 -27.45 8.68 -9.16
CA LEU A 245 -28.27 9.76 -9.70
C LEU A 245 -29.75 9.43 -9.43
N THR A 246 -30.48 10.37 -8.87
CA THR A 246 -31.91 10.21 -8.54
C THR A 246 -32.72 11.35 -9.17
N GLY A 247 -33.88 11.03 -9.75
CA GLY A 247 -34.70 11.97 -10.54
C GLY A 247 -34.63 11.68 -12.04
N GLU A 248 -35.64 12.05 -12.79
CA GLU A 248 -35.73 11.78 -14.24
C GLU A 248 -35.09 12.89 -15.09
N SER A 249 -35.50 14.13 -14.93
CA SER A 249 -35.02 15.26 -15.74
C SER A 249 -34.08 16.20 -14.97
N GLN A 250 -34.28 16.36 -13.68
CA GLN A 250 -33.40 17.09 -12.76
C GLN A 250 -32.86 16.11 -11.74
N GLN A 251 -31.59 15.76 -11.87
CA GLN A 251 -30.99 14.69 -11.07
C GLN A 251 -30.30 15.26 -9.82
N ASP A 252 -30.53 14.63 -8.69
CA ASP A 252 -29.73 14.82 -7.48
C ASP A 252 -28.61 13.77 -7.47
N LEU A 253 -27.38 14.22 -7.26
CA LEU A 253 -26.21 13.37 -7.12
C LEU A 253 -26.05 12.98 -5.65
N VAL A 254 -26.28 11.72 -5.35
CA VAL A 254 -26.07 11.16 -4.01
C VAL A 254 -24.74 10.42 -3.98
N LEU A 255 -23.79 10.94 -3.21
CA LEU A 255 -22.50 10.29 -2.95
C LEU A 255 -22.60 9.51 -1.64
N THR A 256 -22.59 8.18 -1.73
CA THR A 256 -22.62 7.30 -0.57
C THR A 256 -21.20 7.05 -0.09
N LEU A 257 -20.91 7.49 1.12
CA LEU A 257 -19.61 7.40 1.77
C LEU A 257 -19.68 6.42 2.93
N GLN A 258 -18.90 5.36 2.89
CA GLN A 258 -18.76 4.46 4.03
C GLN A 258 -17.42 4.75 4.71
N PRO A 259 -17.40 5.23 5.95
CA PRO A 259 -16.17 5.44 6.70
C PRO A 259 -15.35 4.15 6.77
N LYS A 260 -14.04 4.29 6.75
CA LYS A 260 -13.14 3.14 6.89
C LYS A 260 -13.33 2.49 8.26
N SER A 261 -13.21 1.15 8.31
CA SER A 261 -13.28 0.41 9.57
C SER A 261 -12.27 0.95 10.58
N GLU A 262 -12.75 1.18 11.77
CA GLU A 262 -12.16 2.09 12.73
C GLU A 262 -11.04 1.45 13.55
N SER A 263 -10.92 0.12 13.56
CA SER A 263 -9.93 -0.60 14.36
C SER A 263 -9.18 -1.61 13.51
N SER A 264 -7.89 -1.68 13.69
CA SER A 264 -7.02 -2.60 12.95
C SER A 264 -5.87 -3.11 13.82
N VAL A 265 -5.45 -4.33 13.56
CA VAL A 265 -4.20 -4.90 14.06
C VAL A 265 -3.36 -5.27 12.84
N ASN A 266 -2.14 -4.73 12.80
CA ASN A 266 -1.19 -4.96 11.74
C ASN A 266 0.02 -5.66 12.31
N LEU A 267 0.50 -6.68 11.62
CA LEU A 267 1.72 -7.41 11.93
C LEU A 267 2.74 -7.18 10.83
N GLY A 268 3.97 -6.91 11.20
CA GLY A 268 5.09 -6.79 10.27
C GLY A 268 6.24 -7.67 10.73
N ILE A 269 6.82 -8.41 9.80
CA ILE A 269 8.04 -9.18 10.03
C ILE A 269 9.02 -8.78 8.94
N ARG A 270 10.28 -8.61 9.33
CA ARG A 270 11.38 -8.28 8.43
C ARG A 270 12.64 -9.04 8.83
N PHE A 271 13.37 -9.45 7.82
CA PHE A 271 14.70 -10.03 7.97
C PHE A 271 15.70 -9.19 7.18
N ASP A 272 16.83 -8.90 7.77
CA ASP A 272 17.93 -8.23 7.07
C ASP A 272 19.29 -8.59 7.68
N SER A 273 20.35 -8.30 6.92
CA SER A 273 21.71 -8.67 7.30
C SER A 273 22.28 -7.88 8.49
N GLU A 274 21.65 -6.80 8.91
CA GLU A 274 22.14 -5.96 10.01
C GLU A 274 21.37 -6.20 11.31
N GLU A 275 20.04 -6.30 11.25
CA GLU A 275 19.18 -6.51 12.42
C GLU A 275 18.79 -7.98 12.64
N ILE A 276 19.03 -8.84 11.63
CA ILE A 276 18.63 -10.23 11.57
C ILE A 276 17.11 -10.38 11.48
N ILE A 277 16.38 -10.03 12.52
CA ILE A 277 14.92 -10.09 12.56
C ILE A 277 14.35 -8.86 13.26
N GLY A 278 13.31 -8.29 12.69
CA GLY A 278 12.48 -7.27 13.32
C GLY A 278 11.00 -7.67 13.24
N VAL A 279 10.29 -7.57 14.33
CA VAL A 279 8.83 -7.82 14.43
C VAL A 279 8.15 -6.54 14.88
N LEU A 280 7.09 -6.17 14.20
CA LEU A 280 6.26 -5.02 14.53
C LEU A 280 4.81 -5.45 14.72
N VAL A 281 4.19 -4.96 15.78
CA VAL A 281 2.75 -5.06 16.04
C VAL A 281 2.21 -3.65 16.16
N ASN A 282 1.19 -3.35 15.38
CA ASN A 282 0.47 -2.08 15.50
C ASN A 282 -1.01 -2.37 15.70
N ALA A 283 -1.58 -1.87 16.77
CA ALA A 283 -3.01 -1.92 17.06
C ALA A 283 -3.56 -0.49 17.06
N THR A 284 -4.58 -0.23 16.25
CA THR A 284 -5.24 1.06 16.16
C THR A 284 -6.70 0.91 16.53
N TYR A 285 -7.18 1.77 17.39
CA TYR A 285 -8.57 1.85 17.84
C TYR A 285 -9.11 3.27 17.63
N HIS A 286 -10.26 3.39 16.99
CA HIS A 286 -10.95 4.66 16.81
C HIS A 286 -12.19 4.70 17.69
N LYS A 287 -12.43 5.81 18.38
CA LYS A 287 -13.58 6.01 19.24
C LYS A 287 -14.43 7.18 18.72
N GLY A 288 -15.70 6.88 18.49
CA GLY A 288 -16.78 7.87 18.36
C GLY A 288 -17.03 8.40 16.95
N LYS A 289 -18.32 8.68 16.69
CA LYS A 289 -18.81 9.26 15.43
C LYS A 289 -18.63 10.78 15.34
N ARG A 290 -18.32 11.44 16.42
CA ARG A 290 -18.39 12.93 16.52
C ARG A 290 -17.07 13.66 16.75
N ASN A 291 -16.13 13.06 17.45
CA ASN A 291 -14.72 13.45 17.51
C ASN A 291 -13.96 12.17 17.28
N HIS A 292 -13.42 11.98 16.09
CA HIS A 292 -12.63 10.80 15.79
C HIS A 292 -11.37 10.86 16.64
N SER A 293 -11.42 10.21 17.80
CA SER A 293 -10.21 9.99 18.59
C SER A 293 -9.62 8.66 18.18
N ARG A 294 -8.37 8.68 17.78
CA ARG A 294 -7.60 7.51 17.43
C ARG A 294 -6.58 7.23 18.52
N PHE A 295 -6.58 6.01 19.04
CA PHE A 295 -5.53 5.46 19.86
C PHE A 295 -4.76 4.45 19.02
N ALA A 296 -3.46 4.53 19.04
CA ALA A 296 -2.62 3.53 18.43
C ALA A 296 -1.51 3.11 19.38
N PHE A 297 -1.29 1.81 19.45
CA PHE A 297 -0.12 1.21 20.07
C PHE A 297 0.75 0.60 18.98
N THR A 298 2.05 0.89 19.03
CA THR A 298 3.03 0.26 18.13
C THR A 298 4.16 -0.31 18.95
N GLY A 299 4.27 -1.63 18.96
CA GLY A 299 5.39 -2.37 19.53
C GLY A 299 6.32 -2.86 18.43
N ARG A 300 7.62 -2.68 18.61
CA ARG A 300 8.67 -3.24 17.77
C ARG A 300 9.67 -3.98 18.62
N VAL A 301 10.04 -5.18 18.20
CA VAL A 301 11.12 -5.97 18.81
C VAL A 301 12.12 -6.35 17.73
N GLY A 302 13.37 -6.06 17.97
CA GLY A 302 14.49 -6.39 17.08
C GLY A 302 15.81 -6.42 17.86
N SER A 303 16.86 -6.98 17.26
CA SER A 303 18.17 -7.08 17.90
C SER A 303 18.88 -5.72 18.04
N LYS A 304 18.53 -4.75 17.21
CA LYS A 304 19.11 -3.40 17.21
C LYS A 304 18.21 -2.39 17.89
N ILE A 305 16.88 -2.51 17.72
CA ILE A 305 15.91 -1.58 18.31
C ILE A 305 14.72 -2.36 18.82
N SER A 306 14.38 -2.15 20.09
CA SER A 306 13.09 -2.52 20.67
C SER A 306 12.38 -1.26 21.14
N SER A 307 11.10 -1.09 20.77
CA SER A 307 10.36 0.13 21.12
C SER A 307 8.88 -0.13 21.35
N ALA A 308 8.29 0.72 22.20
CA ALA A 308 6.86 0.81 22.41
C ALA A 308 6.42 2.27 22.22
N MET A 309 5.39 2.50 21.42
CA MET A 309 4.84 3.82 21.14
C MET A 309 3.34 3.83 21.39
N LEU A 310 2.89 4.81 22.14
CA LEU A 310 1.50 5.16 22.32
C LEU A 310 1.22 6.45 21.54
N ASP A 311 0.18 6.45 20.76
CA ASP A 311 -0.23 7.57 19.94
C ASP A 311 -1.72 7.87 20.15
N TYR A 312 -2.03 9.10 20.51
CA TYR A 312 -3.40 9.59 20.65
C TYR A 312 -3.59 10.78 19.73
N SER A 313 -4.55 10.70 18.84
CA SER A 313 -4.91 11.83 17.98
C SER A 313 -6.38 12.17 18.06
N ILE A 314 -6.66 13.48 18.00
CA ILE A 314 -8.01 14.05 17.86
C ILE A 314 -8.13 14.54 16.42
N GLU A 315 -8.91 13.83 15.63
CA GLU A 315 -9.12 14.11 14.21
C GLU A 315 -10.37 14.99 14.07
N ARG A 316 -10.19 16.28 13.77
CA ARG A 316 -11.31 17.20 13.50
C ARG A 316 -11.86 17.06 12.09
N SER A 317 -11.03 16.59 11.18
CA SER A 317 -11.38 16.15 9.84
C SER A 317 -10.37 15.09 9.41
N PRO A 318 -10.59 14.31 8.33
CA PRO A 318 -9.64 13.32 7.89
C PRO A 318 -8.21 13.85 7.65
N LEU A 319 -8.06 15.16 7.50
CA LEU A 319 -6.81 15.82 7.12
C LEU A 319 -6.22 16.71 8.22
N ARG A 320 -6.97 16.95 9.32
CA ARG A 320 -6.54 17.84 10.41
C ARG A 320 -6.58 17.12 11.73
N ASN A 321 -5.44 17.00 12.38
CA ASN A 321 -5.38 16.34 13.66
C ASN A 321 -4.43 17.03 14.65
N PHE A 322 -4.77 16.89 15.94
CA PHE A 322 -3.85 17.10 17.04
C PHE A 322 -3.37 15.73 17.50
N ASN A 323 -2.09 15.59 17.68
CA ASN A 323 -1.45 14.34 18.01
C ASN A 323 -0.62 14.51 19.29
N LEU A 324 -0.79 13.58 20.21
CA LEU A 324 0.05 13.39 21.38
C LEU A 324 0.63 11.99 21.29
N SER A 325 1.94 11.88 21.27
CA SER A 325 2.61 10.60 21.23
C SER A 325 3.71 10.48 22.27
N TYR A 326 3.88 9.26 22.74
CA TYR A 326 4.99 8.89 23.60
C TYR A 326 5.64 7.61 23.08
N LYS A 327 6.96 7.66 22.89
CA LYS A 327 7.76 6.50 22.46
C LYS A 327 8.88 6.25 23.46
N PHE A 328 8.96 5.02 23.90
CA PHE A 328 10.13 4.47 24.56
C PHE A 328 10.89 3.58 23.58
N SER A 329 12.20 3.68 23.53
CA SER A 329 13.02 2.76 22.76
C SER A 329 14.31 2.39 23.53
N TYR A 330 14.66 1.11 23.40
CA TYR A 330 15.97 0.59 23.73
C TYR A 330 16.74 0.36 22.43
N ASN A 331 17.91 0.94 22.31
CA ASN A 331 18.72 0.95 21.11
C ASN A 331 20.06 0.29 21.38
N ASN A 332 20.49 -0.57 20.47
CA ASN A 332 21.78 -1.24 20.45
C ASN A 332 22.44 -0.94 19.11
N LEU A 333 23.37 -0.01 19.10
CA LEU A 333 23.91 0.58 17.89
C LEU A 333 25.39 0.22 17.74
N ASP A 334 25.73 -0.36 16.61
CA ASP A 334 27.12 -0.55 16.20
C ASP A 334 27.58 0.66 15.38
N ILE A 335 28.73 1.21 15.73
CA ILE A 335 29.38 2.32 15.03
C ILE A 335 30.65 1.77 14.39
N TYR A 336 30.81 2.09 13.13
CA TYR A 336 31.89 1.61 12.29
C TYR A 336 32.88 2.74 11.96
N GLU A 337 34.11 2.36 11.68
CA GLU A 337 35.12 3.25 11.16
C GLU A 337 35.95 2.52 10.08
N LYS A 338 35.96 3.05 8.86
CA LYS A 338 36.63 2.47 7.69
C LYS A 338 36.26 1.01 7.43
N GLY A 339 34.99 0.66 7.71
CA GLY A 339 34.46 -0.68 7.50
C GLY A 339 34.50 -1.61 8.70
N ASP A 340 35.32 -1.33 9.69
CA ASP A 340 35.45 -2.14 10.91
C ASP A 340 34.54 -1.64 12.02
N LYS A 341 33.92 -2.56 12.75
CA LYS A 341 33.16 -2.22 13.95
C LYS A 341 34.11 -1.71 15.04
N ARG A 342 33.94 -0.44 15.42
CA ARG A 342 34.79 0.22 16.45
C ARG A 342 34.14 0.20 17.80
N PHE A 343 32.86 0.53 17.90
CA PHE A 343 32.17 0.47 19.16
C PHE A 343 30.73 0.00 19.01
N ASN A 344 30.20 -0.40 20.16
CA ASN A 344 28.80 -0.64 20.36
C ASN A 344 28.33 0.29 21.48
N THR A 345 27.18 0.92 21.27
CA THR A 345 26.53 1.71 22.31
C THR A 345 25.10 1.23 22.52
N THR A 346 24.70 1.12 23.77
CA THR A 346 23.32 0.86 24.15
C THR A 346 22.76 2.05 24.91
N TYR A 347 21.55 2.46 24.56
CA TYR A 347 20.90 3.58 25.24
C TYR A 347 19.39 3.44 25.22
N THR A 348 18.74 4.05 26.21
CA THR A 348 17.30 4.25 26.21
C THR A 348 16.98 5.66 25.73
N HIS A 349 15.90 5.77 24.96
CA HIS A 349 15.40 7.04 24.45
C HIS A 349 13.90 7.15 24.73
N HIS A 350 13.51 8.21 25.39
CA HIS A 350 12.14 8.60 25.65
C HIS A 350 11.80 9.82 24.79
N LEU A 351 10.74 9.73 24.04
CA LEU A 351 10.27 10.79 23.16
C LEU A 351 8.80 11.08 23.48
N ALA A 352 8.50 12.30 23.92
CA ALA A 352 7.14 12.81 24.04
C ALA A 352 6.94 13.93 23.01
N GLU A 353 5.88 13.84 22.21
CA GLU A 353 5.61 14.80 21.14
C GLU A 353 4.16 15.25 21.18
N PHE A 354 3.94 16.56 21.12
CA PHE A 354 2.64 17.18 20.88
C PHE A 354 2.71 17.92 19.55
N ALA A 355 1.83 17.56 18.64
CA ALA A 355 1.86 18.08 17.28
C ALA A 355 0.48 18.43 16.73
N TYR A 356 0.46 19.41 15.87
CA TYR A 356 -0.64 19.73 14.96
C TYR A 356 -0.24 19.34 13.54
N SER A 357 -1.13 18.67 12.81
CA SER A 357 -0.94 18.40 11.39
C SER A 357 -2.14 18.87 10.58
N ASP A 358 -1.85 19.44 9.41
CA ASP A 358 -2.83 19.84 8.40
C ASP A 358 -2.43 19.25 7.05
N MET A 359 -3.39 18.81 6.28
CA MET A 359 -3.21 18.32 4.93
C MET A 359 -4.15 19.08 4.01
N ASN A 360 -3.65 20.15 3.43
CA ASN A 360 -4.45 20.99 2.54
C ASN A 360 -4.65 20.37 1.15
N TRP A 361 -3.71 19.50 0.72
CA TRP A 361 -3.77 18.74 -0.52
C TRP A 361 -3.50 17.28 -0.24
N LEU A 362 -4.05 16.39 -1.05
CA LEU A 362 -3.90 14.93 -0.89
C LEU A 362 -2.46 14.42 -0.81
N SER A 363 -1.53 15.14 -1.43
CA SER A 363 -0.11 14.80 -1.51
C SER A 363 0.78 15.64 -0.60
N PHE A 364 0.23 16.64 0.13
CA PHE A 364 1.04 17.58 0.91
C PHE A 364 0.57 17.64 2.36
N LYS A 365 1.48 17.42 3.30
CA LYS A 365 1.23 17.43 4.73
C LYS A 365 2.22 18.34 5.43
N VAL A 366 1.70 19.21 6.30
CA VAL A 366 2.51 20.02 7.22
C VAL A 366 2.25 19.56 8.65
N LYS A 367 3.30 19.47 9.45
CA LYS A 367 3.25 19.11 10.87
C LYS A 367 4.14 20.08 11.64
N ALA A 368 3.66 20.61 12.76
CA ALA A 368 4.43 21.45 13.66
C ALA A 368 4.07 21.15 15.11
N GLY A 369 4.98 21.35 16.03
CA GLY A 369 4.73 21.04 17.43
C GLY A 369 5.89 21.26 18.37
N LEU A 370 5.73 20.66 19.55
CA LEU A 370 6.70 20.63 20.62
C LEU A 370 7.13 19.18 20.86
N ARG A 371 8.38 19.00 21.22
CA ARG A 371 8.95 17.69 21.48
C ARG A 371 9.84 17.77 22.72
N TYR A 372 9.78 16.72 23.54
CA TYR A 372 10.74 16.45 24.60
C TYR A 372 11.41 15.12 24.36
N GLU A 373 12.72 15.08 24.40
CA GLU A 373 13.53 13.88 24.20
C GLU A 373 14.50 13.72 25.37
N TYR A 374 14.58 12.51 25.91
CA TYR A 374 15.52 12.17 26.98
C TYR A 374 16.34 10.96 26.57
N PHE A 375 17.65 11.10 26.62
CA PHE A 375 18.61 10.06 26.27
C PHE A 375 19.39 9.62 27.52
N ASN A 376 19.51 8.31 27.69
CA ASN A 376 20.32 7.72 28.76
C ASN A 376 21.20 6.60 28.18
N TYR A 377 22.48 6.85 28.09
CA TYR A 377 23.48 5.93 27.53
C TYR A 377 24.00 5.02 28.63
N ASN A 378 23.84 3.69 28.45
CA ASN A 378 24.28 2.69 29.43
C ASN A 378 25.75 2.31 29.25
N SER A 379 26.22 2.28 28.00
CA SER A 379 27.61 1.97 27.69
C SER A 379 28.03 2.69 26.44
N PHE A 380 29.22 3.23 26.43
CA PHE A 380 29.88 3.81 25.30
C PHE A 380 31.32 3.32 25.27
N LEU A 381 31.55 2.23 24.54
CA LEU A 381 32.88 1.60 24.48
C LEU A 381 33.60 2.11 23.22
N TYR A 382 34.56 2.98 23.41
CA TYR A 382 35.49 3.43 22.39
C TYR A 382 36.75 2.54 22.37
N THR A 383 36.95 1.79 21.30
CA THR A 383 38.17 0.98 21.14
C THR A 383 39.19 1.76 20.33
N GLY A 384 39.95 2.63 20.95
CA GLY A 384 40.98 3.41 20.22
C GLY A 384 41.70 4.47 21.03
N SER A 385 41.23 4.82 22.18
CA SER A 385 41.92 5.57 23.23
C SER A 385 41.49 5.04 24.60
N ASP A 386 42.37 5.05 25.58
CA ASP A 386 42.08 4.62 26.97
C ASP A 386 41.08 5.55 27.70
N GLU A 387 40.43 6.47 27.01
CA GLU A 387 39.41 7.35 27.59
C GLU A 387 38.01 6.78 27.35
N LEU A 388 37.36 6.37 28.43
CA LEU A 388 35.94 6.09 28.48
C LEU A 388 35.14 7.39 28.26
N TYR A 389 34.58 7.56 27.07
CA TYR A 389 33.61 8.63 26.81
C TYR A 389 32.29 8.27 27.49
N THR A 390 31.96 8.91 28.60
CA THR A 390 30.64 8.82 29.21
C THR A 390 29.75 9.93 28.73
N VAL A 391 28.73 9.59 27.99
CA VAL A 391 27.66 10.55 27.63
C VAL A 391 26.71 10.62 28.83
N LYS A 392 26.58 11.79 29.42
CA LYS A 392 25.64 12.00 30.54
C LYS A 392 24.20 11.91 30.05
N PRO A 393 23.29 11.36 30.89
CA PRO A 393 21.87 11.45 30.59
C PRO A 393 21.44 12.90 30.44
N GLU A 394 20.69 13.20 29.36
CA GLU A 394 20.32 14.57 29.03
C GLU A 394 18.93 14.62 28.39
N GLY A 395 18.18 15.69 28.71
CA GLY A 395 16.85 15.97 28.20
C GLY A 395 16.83 17.23 27.35
N PHE A 396 16.06 17.20 26.27
CA PHE A 396 15.96 18.30 25.30
C PHE A 396 14.51 18.65 25.03
N PHE A 397 14.19 19.93 25.06
CA PHE A 397 12.95 20.47 24.49
C PHE A 397 13.22 20.98 23.09
N SER A 398 12.33 20.70 22.16
CA SER A 398 12.44 21.24 20.80
C SER A 398 11.12 21.73 20.25
N TYR A 399 11.20 22.81 19.47
CA TYR A 399 10.17 23.25 18.54
C TYR A 399 10.48 22.64 17.20
N PHE A 400 9.50 22.04 16.56
CA PHE A 400 9.74 21.44 15.24
C PHE A 400 8.64 21.78 14.24
N ALA A 401 9.01 21.79 12.97
CA ALA A 401 8.11 21.87 11.84
C ALA A 401 8.60 20.94 10.74
N SER A 402 7.68 20.29 10.06
CA SER A 402 7.99 19.45 8.89
C SER A 402 6.96 19.62 7.80
N ALA A 403 7.39 19.51 6.56
CA ALA A 403 6.58 19.52 5.37
C ALA A 403 6.91 18.29 4.52
N HIS A 404 5.91 17.57 4.10
CA HIS A 404 6.06 16.36 3.30
C HIS A 404 5.15 16.42 2.08
N LEU A 405 5.73 16.25 0.89
CA LEU A 405 5.05 16.13 -0.38
C LEU A 405 5.34 14.75 -0.97
N GLU A 406 4.31 13.97 -1.23
CA GLU A 406 4.43 12.63 -1.78
C GLU A 406 3.49 12.47 -2.98
N THR A 407 4.04 12.27 -4.16
CA THR A 407 3.28 12.02 -5.40
C THR A 407 3.68 10.72 -6.10
N LEU A 408 4.50 9.90 -5.43
CA LEU A 408 4.93 8.61 -5.97
C LEU A 408 3.73 7.69 -6.20
N ASP A 409 3.71 7.01 -7.34
CA ASP A 409 2.61 6.10 -7.73
C ASP A 409 2.57 4.80 -6.90
N ARG A 410 3.68 4.44 -6.23
CA ARG A 410 3.82 3.24 -5.39
C ARG A 410 4.82 3.48 -4.28
N ARG A 411 4.60 2.83 -3.15
CA ARG A 411 5.53 2.87 -2.00
C ARG A 411 6.86 2.18 -2.31
N TYR A 412 6.80 1.01 -2.95
CA TYR A 412 7.98 0.25 -3.37
C TYR A 412 8.07 0.24 -4.89
N PHE A 413 9.28 0.44 -5.40
CA PHE A 413 9.57 0.48 -6.83
C PHE A 413 8.68 1.46 -7.62
N PRO A 414 8.57 2.73 -7.21
CA PRO A 414 7.75 3.72 -7.89
C PRO A 414 8.21 3.90 -9.34
N ASN A 415 7.26 4.09 -10.27
CA ASN A 415 7.58 4.32 -11.68
C ASN A 415 7.58 5.80 -12.05
N ARG A 416 6.93 6.65 -11.25
CA ARG A 416 6.84 8.10 -11.47
C ARG A 416 6.47 8.81 -10.17
N GLY A 417 6.74 10.10 -10.15
CA GLY A 417 6.37 10.99 -9.06
C GLY A 417 7.57 11.58 -8.33
N VAL A 418 7.26 12.38 -7.33
CA VAL A 418 8.23 13.15 -6.53
C VAL A 418 7.93 12.90 -5.06
N SER A 419 8.97 12.77 -4.24
CA SER A 419 8.93 12.82 -2.79
C SER A 419 9.84 13.96 -2.32
N LEU A 420 9.29 14.85 -1.49
CA LEU A 420 10.02 15.95 -0.86
C LEU A 420 9.66 16.00 0.61
N GLU A 421 10.66 15.94 1.47
CA GLU A 421 10.53 16.10 2.92
C GLU A 421 11.48 17.20 3.38
N ALA A 422 10.96 18.17 4.10
CA ALA A 422 11.74 19.22 4.74
C ALA A 422 11.39 19.26 6.22
N ASP A 423 12.39 19.29 7.08
CA ASP A 423 12.24 19.33 8.51
C ASP A 423 13.15 20.42 9.14
N TYR A 424 12.63 21.04 10.17
CA TYR A 424 13.32 22.00 11.02
C TYR A 424 13.06 21.65 12.49
N SER A 425 14.10 21.73 13.31
CA SER A 425 13.98 21.59 14.77
C SER A 425 14.91 22.58 15.46
N LEU A 426 14.42 23.26 16.48
CA LEU A 426 15.18 24.14 17.36
C LEU A 426 15.28 23.49 18.74
N TYR A 427 16.46 23.09 19.17
CA TYR A 427 16.72 22.36 20.39
C TYR A 427 17.14 23.27 21.53
N THR A 428 16.53 23.05 22.70
CA THR A 428 16.76 23.80 23.95
C THR A 428 16.79 22.83 25.13
N ASP A 429 17.24 23.29 26.30
CA ASP A 429 17.13 22.56 27.58
C ASP A 429 15.98 23.07 28.46
N ASN A 430 15.53 24.32 28.22
CA ASN A 430 14.57 25.04 29.04
C ASN A 430 13.58 25.91 28.21
N PHE A 431 13.29 25.52 26.97
CA PHE A 431 12.49 26.23 25.97
C PHE A 431 13.09 27.52 25.41
N VAL A 432 14.22 28.03 25.92
CA VAL A 432 14.79 29.30 25.49
C VAL A 432 16.27 29.19 25.14
N LYS A 433 17.03 28.47 25.94
CA LYS A 433 18.49 28.32 25.81
C LYS A 433 18.90 26.87 25.74
N TYR A 434 20.16 26.63 25.40
CA TYR A 434 20.82 25.34 25.53
C TYR A 434 22.18 25.53 26.22
N ASN A 435 22.40 24.83 27.34
CA ASN A 435 23.62 24.96 28.19
C ASN A 435 23.97 26.42 28.52
N GLY A 436 22.94 27.23 28.82
CA GLY A 436 23.13 28.65 29.15
C GLY A 436 23.49 29.56 27.92
N ARG A 437 23.57 28.99 26.72
CA ARG A 437 23.93 29.65 25.45
C ARG A 437 22.75 29.66 24.47
N SER A 438 23.00 30.12 23.25
CA SER A 438 22.02 30.06 22.17
C SER A 438 21.66 28.61 21.85
N PRO A 439 20.36 28.33 21.55
CA PRO A 439 19.94 27.01 21.10
C PRO A 439 20.60 26.65 19.77
N PHE A 440 20.59 25.34 19.44
CA PHE A 440 21.04 24.87 18.14
C PHE A 440 19.86 24.42 17.28
N SER A 441 20.01 24.55 15.99
CA SER A 441 19.00 24.20 14.99
C SER A 441 19.43 23.00 14.16
N ALA A 442 18.46 22.16 13.79
CA ALA A 442 18.63 21.14 12.76
C ALA A 442 17.72 21.44 11.56
N ILE A 443 18.28 21.42 10.38
CA ILE A 443 17.56 21.60 9.12
C ILE A 443 17.82 20.37 8.27
N GLY A 444 16.76 19.67 7.87
CA GLY A 444 16.79 18.50 7.01
C GLY A 444 16.04 18.73 5.71
N LEU A 445 16.57 18.18 4.63
CA LEU A 445 15.93 18.15 3.32
C LEU A 445 16.15 16.78 2.68
N LYS A 446 15.07 16.17 2.15
CA LYS A 446 15.13 14.95 1.35
C LYS A 446 14.28 15.16 0.11
N PHE A 447 14.89 15.07 -1.05
CA PHE A 447 14.24 15.16 -2.34
C PHE A 447 14.56 13.90 -3.15
N MET A 448 13.54 13.30 -3.75
CA MET A 448 13.68 12.20 -4.68
C MET A 448 12.62 12.33 -5.78
N THR A 449 13.03 12.03 -7.00
CA THR A 449 12.07 11.91 -8.12
C THR A 449 12.35 10.67 -8.94
N VAL A 450 11.35 10.20 -9.67
CA VAL A 450 11.46 9.05 -10.57
C VAL A 450 11.20 9.51 -11.99
N CYS A 451 12.23 9.44 -12.81
CA CYS A 451 12.22 9.79 -14.22
C CYS A 451 12.20 8.49 -15.05
N PRO A 452 11.06 8.07 -15.63
CA PRO A 452 11.00 6.92 -16.50
C PRO A 452 11.71 7.24 -17.82
N ILE A 453 12.76 6.49 -18.15
CA ILE A 453 13.47 6.58 -19.45
C ILE A 453 12.77 5.68 -20.47
N SER A 454 12.30 4.50 -20.02
CA SER A 454 11.51 3.58 -20.82
C SER A 454 10.51 2.83 -19.94
N SER A 455 9.69 1.95 -20.53
CA SER A 455 8.75 1.09 -19.77
C SER A 455 9.43 0.16 -18.75
N ARG A 456 10.74 -0.04 -18.86
CA ARG A 456 11.53 -0.93 -18.00
C ARG A 456 12.69 -0.26 -17.28
N LEU A 457 13.12 0.92 -17.74
CA LEU A 457 14.28 1.64 -17.21
C LEU A 457 13.84 2.96 -16.59
N SER A 458 14.24 3.20 -15.36
CA SER A 458 13.97 4.44 -14.62
C SER A 458 15.24 4.98 -14.00
N LEU A 459 15.39 6.31 -14.03
CA LEU A 459 16.42 7.06 -13.33
C LEU A 459 15.79 7.68 -12.09
N LEU A 460 16.45 7.53 -10.95
CA LEU A 460 16.00 8.01 -9.65
C LEU A 460 17.05 8.95 -9.05
N PRO A 461 17.08 10.22 -9.47
CA PRO A 461 17.91 11.21 -8.79
C PRO A 461 17.33 11.54 -7.43
N ALA A 462 18.20 11.64 -6.43
CA ALA A 462 17.87 12.08 -5.09
C ALA A 462 18.93 13.04 -4.56
N PHE A 463 18.50 14.01 -3.78
CA PHE A 463 19.34 14.94 -3.07
C PHE A 463 18.85 15.05 -1.64
N TYR A 464 19.73 14.88 -0.68
CA TYR A 464 19.37 14.94 0.73
C TYR A 464 20.54 15.42 1.58
N GLY A 465 20.18 16.02 2.69
CA GLY A 465 21.14 16.48 3.66
C GLY A 465 20.47 16.90 4.95
N ARG A 466 21.25 16.97 5.98
CA ARG A 466 20.85 17.53 7.27
C ARG A 466 22.03 18.26 7.87
N VAL A 467 21.77 19.46 8.36
CA VAL A 467 22.79 20.34 8.96
C VAL A 467 22.37 20.77 10.34
N LEU A 468 23.33 20.79 11.26
CA LEU A 468 23.19 21.34 12.60
C LEU A 468 23.89 22.71 12.62
N ILE A 469 23.19 23.72 13.10
CA ILE A 469 23.67 25.10 13.19
C ILE A 469 23.62 25.53 14.65
N GLY A 470 24.79 25.83 15.22
CA GLY A 470 24.93 26.27 16.60
C GLY A 470 26.32 25.98 17.14
N GLY A 471 26.76 26.75 18.12
CA GLY A 471 28.11 26.63 18.69
C GLY A 471 28.31 25.44 19.63
N ASN A 472 27.24 24.70 19.99
CA ASN A 472 27.30 23.57 20.90
C ASN A 472 26.18 22.57 20.57
N THR A 473 26.47 21.67 19.63
CA THR A 473 25.51 20.63 19.20
C THR A 473 25.64 19.39 20.09
N ALA A 474 24.50 18.82 20.49
CA ALA A 474 24.49 17.65 21.35
C ALA A 474 24.72 16.36 20.56
N PHE A 475 25.49 15.45 21.12
CA PHE A 475 25.87 14.16 20.53
C PHE A 475 24.70 13.36 19.98
N PRO A 476 23.54 13.21 20.68
CA PRO A 476 22.42 12.42 20.20
C PRO A 476 21.84 12.87 18.86
N PHE A 477 22.12 14.10 18.43
CA PHE A 477 21.57 14.70 17.21
C PHE A 477 22.53 14.76 16.02
N LEU A 478 23.78 14.28 16.20
CA LEU A 478 24.73 14.19 15.10
C LEU A 478 24.16 13.38 13.95
N ASN A 479 24.42 13.82 12.74
CA ASN A 479 23.99 13.07 11.54
C ASN A 479 24.80 11.79 11.42
N ALA A 480 24.10 10.68 11.21
CA ALA A 480 24.71 9.39 10.95
C ALA A 480 24.68 9.11 9.45
N ILE A 481 25.85 8.89 8.85
CA ILE A 481 25.95 8.55 7.43
C ILE A 481 26.21 7.06 7.30
N GLY A 482 25.38 6.39 6.45
CA GLY A 482 25.60 5.02 6.09
C GLY A 482 24.35 4.17 5.96
N GLY A 483 24.53 2.96 5.46
CA GLY A 483 23.47 2.01 5.18
C GLY A 483 22.65 2.35 3.94
N GLU A 484 21.58 1.60 3.72
CA GLU A 484 20.78 1.67 2.49
C GLU A 484 19.49 2.50 2.64
N THR A 485 19.05 2.78 3.89
CA THR A 485 17.74 3.39 4.16
C THR A 485 17.81 4.57 5.11
N PHE A 486 16.90 5.55 4.92
CA PHE A 486 16.75 6.69 5.82
C PHE A 486 16.19 6.25 7.19
N GLY A 487 16.71 6.85 8.26
CA GLY A 487 16.11 6.83 9.59
C GLY A 487 15.92 5.43 10.20
N ARG A 488 16.71 4.45 9.79
CA ARG A 488 16.48 3.06 10.18
C ARG A 488 16.82 2.78 11.64
N TYR A 489 18.00 3.19 12.07
CA TYR A 489 18.50 3.00 13.45
C TYR A 489 18.50 4.30 14.22
N LEU A 490 18.79 5.41 13.55
CA LEU A 490 18.74 6.76 14.08
C LEU A 490 17.84 7.59 13.19
N SER A 491 16.98 8.42 13.76
CA SER A 491 16.07 9.28 12.99
C SER A 491 16.80 10.17 11.99
N GLN A 492 18.02 10.59 12.33
CA GLN A 492 18.92 11.42 11.55
C GLN A 492 19.90 10.63 10.65
N GLN A 493 19.66 9.32 10.44
CA GLN A 493 20.48 8.51 9.54
C GLN A 493 20.22 8.87 8.09
N LEU A 494 21.30 9.12 7.34
CA LEU A 494 21.33 9.42 5.93
C LEU A 494 22.00 8.26 5.17
N PRO A 495 21.31 7.61 4.23
CA PRO A 495 21.84 6.43 3.56
C PRO A 495 23.00 6.80 2.62
N PHE A 496 23.98 5.89 2.54
CA PHE A 496 25.11 6.05 1.63
C PHE A 496 25.60 4.66 1.17
N ALA A 497 25.61 4.41 -0.13
CA ALA A 497 25.99 3.12 -0.69
C ALA A 497 27.47 2.80 -0.46
N GLY A 498 27.78 1.58 -0.08
CA GLY A 498 29.14 1.09 0.12
C GLY A 498 29.77 1.40 1.46
N ILE A 499 28.98 1.83 2.46
CA ILE A 499 29.42 1.98 3.84
C ILE A 499 28.38 1.38 4.81
N ASN A 500 28.82 1.02 6.02
CA ASN A 500 27.96 0.44 7.05
C ASN A 500 26.90 1.44 7.53
N HIS A 501 25.90 0.94 8.24
CA HIS A 501 24.72 1.72 8.65
C HIS A 501 25.00 2.95 9.52
N VAL A 502 26.08 2.95 10.32
CA VAL A 502 26.57 4.13 11.05
C VAL A 502 28.09 4.13 10.94
N GLU A 503 28.61 4.83 9.94
CA GLU A 503 30.03 4.88 9.64
C GLU A 503 30.65 6.26 9.97
N ILE A 504 29.87 7.32 9.78
CA ILE A 504 30.33 8.69 10.02
C ILE A 504 29.29 9.41 10.87
N LEU A 505 29.74 10.08 11.91
CA LEU A 505 28.92 10.98 12.73
C LEU A 505 29.45 12.41 12.53
N ASP A 506 28.58 13.32 12.05
CA ASP A 506 29.00 14.70 11.77
C ASP A 506 27.83 15.69 11.91
N ASN A 507 28.16 16.99 12.07
CA ASN A 507 27.14 18.03 12.22
C ASN A 507 26.43 18.38 10.90
N SER A 508 27.15 18.32 9.79
CA SER A 508 26.62 18.77 8.51
C SER A 508 26.94 17.76 7.41
N VAL A 509 25.92 17.36 6.67
CA VAL A 509 26.02 16.35 5.62
C VAL A 509 25.09 16.71 4.47
N VAL A 510 25.60 16.63 3.25
CA VAL A 510 24.82 16.75 2.01
C VAL A 510 25.24 15.65 1.06
N VAL A 511 24.29 14.99 0.44
CA VAL A 511 24.51 13.86 -0.47
C VAL A 511 23.66 14.03 -1.73
N ALA A 512 24.29 13.85 -2.87
CA ALA A 512 23.64 13.61 -4.16
C ALA A 512 23.71 12.12 -4.49
N ARG A 513 22.58 11.51 -4.82
CA ARG A 513 22.44 10.10 -5.17
C ARG A 513 21.80 9.96 -6.53
N LEU A 514 22.34 9.11 -7.37
CA LEU A 514 21.76 8.73 -8.63
C LEU A 514 21.61 7.21 -8.69
N GLN A 515 20.38 6.74 -8.88
CA GLN A 515 20.10 5.33 -9.02
C GLN A 515 19.48 5.04 -10.40
N LEU A 516 20.05 4.11 -11.11
CA LEU A 516 19.49 3.54 -12.32
C LEU A 516 18.82 2.21 -11.96
N ARG A 517 17.54 2.05 -12.31
CA ARG A 517 16.78 0.85 -12.01
C ARG A 517 16.21 0.25 -13.28
N GLN A 518 16.62 -0.96 -13.59
CA GLN A 518 16.15 -1.75 -14.73
C GLN A 518 15.22 -2.86 -14.25
N ARG A 519 13.99 -2.90 -14.75
CA ARG A 519 13.10 -4.05 -14.62
C ARG A 519 13.47 -5.10 -15.66
N ILE A 520 13.89 -6.30 -15.24
CA ILE A 520 14.33 -7.37 -16.12
C ILE A 520 13.13 -8.15 -16.64
N ALA A 521 12.36 -8.76 -15.72
CA ALA A 521 11.17 -9.53 -16.02
C ALA A 521 10.20 -9.52 -14.83
N GLY A 522 8.88 -9.41 -15.08
CA GLY A 522 7.87 -9.40 -14.03
C GLY A 522 8.17 -8.36 -12.96
N ASN A 523 8.40 -8.83 -11.72
CA ASN A 523 8.67 -8.01 -10.54
C ASN A 523 10.16 -7.99 -10.13
N ASN A 524 11.07 -8.33 -11.05
CA ASN A 524 12.51 -8.38 -10.81
C ASN A 524 13.21 -7.13 -11.31
N TYR A 525 14.13 -6.60 -10.51
CA TYR A 525 14.84 -5.35 -10.76
C TYR A 525 16.34 -5.50 -10.51
N ILE A 526 17.15 -4.87 -11.36
CA ILE A 526 18.56 -4.59 -11.09
C ILE A 526 18.69 -3.09 -10.83
N THR A 527 19.49 -2.71 -9.86
CA THR A 527 19.78 -1.32 -9.50
C THR A 527 21.26 -1.05 -9.51
N LEU A 528 21.65 0.05 -10.12
CA LEU A 528 22.99 0.61 -10.02
C LEU A 528 22.89 1.96 -9.35
N THR A 529 23.60 2.15 -8.24
CA THR A 529 23.53 3.38 -7.44
C THR A 529 24.91 4.01 -7.34
N GLY A 530 24.98 5.32 -7.52
CA GLY A 530 26.15 6.13 -7.23
C GLY A 530 25.79 7.25 -6.26
N ASN A 531 26.65 7.52 -5.30
CA ASN A 531 26.50 8.61 -4.32
C ASN A 531 27.75 9.46 -4.30
N TYR A 532 27.55 10.77 -4.15
CA TYR A 532 28.59 11.73 -3.81
C TYR A 532 28.09 12.56 -2.65
N GLY A 533 28.93 12.74 -1.62
CA GLY A 533 28.57 13.53 -0.44
C GLY A 533 29.74 14.33 0.10
N ILE A 534 29.38 15.36 0.85
CA ILE A 534 30.33 16.19 1.62
C ILE A 534 29.81 16.26 3.05
N HIS A 535 30.72 16.16 4.02
CA HIS A 535 30.39 16.28 5.44
C HIS A 535 31.45 17.11 6.19
N ASN A 536 31.00 17.83 7.22
CA ASN A 536 31.86 18.64 8.08
C ASN A 536 31.20 18.86 9.45
N ASN A 537 31.99 19.08 10.48
CA ASN A 537 31.54 19.48 11.80
C ASN A 537 31.00 20.93 11.86
N ASP A 538 31.29 21.74 10.87
CA ASP A 538 30.82 23.12 10.76
C ASP A 538 30.04 23.31 9.45
N PHE A 539 28.80 23.79 9.56
CA PHE A 539 27.97 24.10 8.40
C PHE A 539 28.55 25.16 7.49
N PHE A 540 29.12 26.21 8.05
CA PHE A 540 29.66 27.33 7.28
C PHE A 540 30.91 26.98 6.46
N HIS A 541 31.58 25.88 6.85
CA HIS A 541 32.76 25.32 6.15
C HIS A 541 32.42 23.97 5.47
N LEU A 542 31.13 23.69 5.21
CA LEU A 542 30.72 22.41 4.63
C LEU A 542 31.39 22.12 3.28
N LEU A 543 31.55 23.11 2.44
CA LEU A 543 32.19 22.95 1.11
C LEU A 543 33.71 22.64 1.19
N GLU A 544 34.35 22.94 2.32
CA GLU A 544 35.73 22.58 2.62
C GLU A 544 35.82 21.21 3.33
N GLY A 545 34.69 20.56 3.55
CA GLY A 545 34.56 19.31 4.24
C GLY A 545 35.15 18.12 3.50
N LYS A 546 35.08 16.95 4.15
CA LYS A 546 35.57 15.71 3.56
C LYS A 546 34.59 15.21 2.52
N SER A 547 35.10 14.84 1.36
CA SER A 547 34.31 14.24 0.28
C SER A 547 34.18 12.72 0.47
N LEU A 548 33.00 12.22 0.21
CA LEU A 548 32.65 10.81 0.23
C LEU A 548 32.03 10.44 -1.11
N TRP A 549 32.49 9.35 -1.72
CA TRP A 549 31.87 8.79 -2.90
C TRP A 549 31.78 7.26 -2.79
N GLY A 550 30.73 6.71 -3.33
CA GLY A 550 30.48 5.27 -3.28
C GLY A 550 29.42 4.85 -4.30
N GLY A 551 29.33 3.56 -4.49
CA GLY A 551 28.36 2.98 -5.39
C GLY A 551 27.96 1.58 -4.97
N SER A 552 26.79 1.13 -5.44
CA SER A 552 26.31 -0.22 -5.21
C SER A 552 25.62 -0.79 -6.43
N LEU A 553 25.72 -2.12 -6.59
CA LEU A 553 24.95 -2.94 -7.50
C LEU A 553 23.96 -3.77 -6.67
N GLY A 554 22.69 -3.74 -7.03
CA GLY A 554 21.65 -4.43 -6.29
C GLY A 554 20.74 -5.25 -7.21
N TYR A 555 20.18 -6.31 -6.63
CA TYR A 555 19.05 -7.05 -7.17
C TYR A 555 17.88 -6.90 -6.22
N ALA A 556 16.68 -6.76 -6.77
CA ALA A 556 15.47 -6.69 -5.97
C ALA A 556 14.29 -7.43 -6.63
N TYR A 557 13.44 -8.01 -5.79
CA TYR A 557 12.21 -8.67 -6.19
C TYR A 557 11.04 -8.12 -5.36
N ASN A 558 10.00 -7.64 -6.03
CA ASN A 558 8.79 -7.16 -5.36
C ASN A 558 7.83 -8.32 -5.11
N SER A 559 7.93 -8.91 -3.92
CA SER A 559 7.10 -10.05 -3.49
C SER A 559 5.82 -9.62 -2.77
N ILE A 560 4.89 -10.55 -2.58
CA ILE A 560 3.68 -10.34 -1.77
C ILE A 560 4.02 -10.10 -0.29
N ALA A 561 5.11 -10.71 0.20
CA ALA A 561 5.59 -10.56 1.58
C ALA A 561 6.46 -9.30 1.79
N GLY A 562 6.50 -8.40 0.79
CA GLY A 562 7.34 -7.20 0.79
C GLY A 562 8.54 -7.33 -0.14
N PRO A 563 9.33 -6.26 -0.30
CA PRO A 563 10.50 -6.27 -1.14
C PRO A 563 11.60 -7.19 -0.58
N LEU A 564 12.15 -8.03 -1.45
CA LEU A 564 13.40 -8.73 -1.23
C LEU A 564 14.47 -7.97 -1.98
N SER A 565 15.59 -7.63 -1.36
CA SER A 565 16.71 -6.95 -2.02
C SER A 565 18.03 -7.41 -1.46
N ALA A 566 19.03 -7.46 -2.33
CA ALA A 566 20.43 -7.70 -1.99
C ALA A 566 21.29 -6.67 -2.72
N THR A 567 22.19 -6.02 -2.02
CA THR A 567 23.09 -4.99 -2.56
C THR A 567 24.54 -5.27 -2.19
N PHE A 568 25.42 -5.02 -3.14
CA PHE A 568 26.88 -5.02 -2.94
C PHE A 568 27.38 -3.62 -3.24
N GLY A 569 28.13 -3.04 -2.31
CA GLY A 569 28.58 -1.65 -2.42
C GLY A 569 30.05 -1.48 -2.05
N MET A 570 30.64 -0.42 -2.60
CA MET A 570 32.01 0.02 -2.31
C MET A 570 32.03 1.55 -2.18
N SER A 571 32.99 2.06 -1.43
CA SER A 571 33.20 3.51 -1.26
C SER A 571 34.67 3.85 -1.08
N ASN A 572 34.99 5.15 -1.19
CA ASN A 572 36.36 5.63 -0.86
C ASN A 572 36.66 5.61 0.66
N ARG A 573 35.66 5.37 1.48
CA ARG A 573 35.80 5.29 2.95
C ARG A 573 36.25 3.91 3.41
N ASN A 574 35.83 2.86 2.69
CA ASN A 574 36.00 1.48 3.09
C ASN A 574 36.64 0.69 1.96
N SER A 575 37.67 -0.09 2.28
CA SER A 575 38.37 -0.97 1.34
C SER A 575 37.65 -2.30 1.10
N HIS A 576 36.60 -2.61 1.91
CA HIS A 576 35.88 -3.88 1.85
C HIS A 576 34.58 -3.74 1.10
N LEU A 577 34.19 -4.79 0.37
CA LEU A 577 32.88 -4.90 -0.27
C LEU A 577 31.82 -5.02 0.83
N GLN A 578 30.88 -4.09 0.86
CA GLN A 578 29.75 -4.13 1.78
C GLN A 578 28.61 -4.92 1.16
N PHE A 579 28.01 -5.79 1.93
CA PHE A 579 26.83 -6.58 1.55
C PHE A 579 25.65 -6.24 2.46
N TYR A 580 24.51 -5.96 1.85
CA TYR A 580 23.25 -5.76 2.56
C TYR A 580 22.13 -6.55 1.90
N MET A 581 21.34 -7.25 2.71
CA MET A 581 20.16 -7.99 2.26
C MET A 581 18.96 -7.63 3.13
N ASN A 582 17.79 -7.49 2.51
CA ASN A 582 16.52 -7.25 3.19
C ASN A 582 15.42 -8.11 2.58
N LEU A 583 14.55 -8.66 3.45
CA LEU A 583 13.32 -9.36 3.11
C LEU A 583 12.20 -8.86 4.01
N GLY A 584 11.16 -8.33 3.42
CA GLY A 584 9.96 -7.86 4.11
C GLY A 584 9.73 -6.36 4.00
N PHE A 585 8.64 -5.91 4.58
CA PHE A 585 8.24 -4.50 4.55
C PHE A 585 9.12 -3.65 5.47
N MET A 586 9.45 -2.45 5.03
CA MET A 586 10.17 -1.47 5.86
C MET A 586 9.21 -0.82 6.87
N PHE A 587 9.55 -0.86 8.16
CA PHE A 587 8.85 -0.28 9.28
C PHE A 587 9.80 0.24 10.36
#